data_806a3b4e1dbd1ffb6df7df39e0df8d4a
#
_entry.id   806a3b4e1dbd1ffb6df7df39e0df8d4a
#
_cell.length_a   1.000
_cell.length_b   1.000
_cell.length_c   1.000
_cell.angle_alpha   90.00
_cell.angle_beta   90.00
_cell.angle_gamma   90.00
#
_symmetry.space_group_name_H-M   'P 1'
#
loop_
_entity.id
_entity.type
_entity.pdbx_description
1 polymer ?
#
loop_
_entity_poly.entity_id
_entity_poly.type
_entity_poly.pdbx_seq_one_letter_code
_entity_poly.pdbx_strand_id
1 'polypeptide(L)'
;VCILYYYLNWYSCKLLLYNSFESILLLYQINTNRRNSINKNFDYYFGRYDESNDELFYAEPRFVVHIDDGAIFLVKSLIDDYIKDNAVVLDLMSSWRTHWPEGKSKQKIIGLGLNSEEMTDNPDLDEVVVQNLNKNYELPFDDQYFDAVVITVSVQYLVNPFAVFREIHRVLKSEGVFLVTFSNRMFHTKAVNVWKDTEEASRMELVKFYMEQIGGFKAIYTKLMNPDRSVIDDPLYLVCSYKV
;
A
#
# COMPACT_ATOMS: atom_id res chain seq x y z
N VAL A 1 36.98 13.52 2.45
CA VAL A 1 36.36 13.97 1.18
C VAL A 1 35.18 13.07 0.82
N CYS A 2 35.27 11.70 0.93
CA CYS A 2 34.18 10.79 0.64
C CYS A 2 32.92 10.95 1.56
N ILE A 3 33.13 11.24 2.85
CA ILE A 3 32.02 11.38 3.82
C ILE A 3 31.20 12.64 3.52
N LEU A 4 31.82 13.73 3.08
CA LEU A 4 31.10 14.96 2.71
C LEU A 4 30.28 14.79 1.44
N TYR A 5 30.70 13.94 0.49
CA TYR A 5 29.97 13.66 -0.75
C TYR A 5 28.71 12.85 -0.50
N TYR A 6 28.74 11.91 0.47
CA TYR A 6 27.56 11.16 0.91
C TYR A 6 26.55 12.04 1.65
N TYR A 7 27.00 12.97 2.50
CA TYR A 7 26.13 13.92 3.22
C TYR A 7 25.47 14.93 2.27
N LEU A 8 26.20 15.47 1.31
CA LEU A 8 25.64 16.42 0.32
C LEU A 8 24.64 15.77 -0.62
N ASN A 9 24.85 14.53 -1.06
CA ASN A 9 23.87 13.79 -1.86
C ASN A 9 22.62 13.44 -1.05
N TRP A 10 22.79 13.06 0.22
CA TRP A 10 21.64 12.75 1.08
C TRP A 10 20.79 14.00 1.38
N TYR A 11 21.41 15.15 1.61
CA TYR A 11 20.71 16.43 1.80
C TYR A 11 20.04 16.91 0.51
N SER A 12 20.69 16.79 -0.64
CA SER A 12 20.09 17.17 -1.94
C SER A 12 18.94 16.27 -2.34
N CYS A 13 19.02 14.96 -2.10
CA CYS A 13 17.94 14.01 -2.34
C CYS A 13 16.76 14.27 -1.40
N LYS A 14 17.02 14.54 -0.11
CA LYS A 14 15.99 14.90 0.87
C LYS A 14 15.30 16.23 0.54
N LEU A 15 16.06 17.21 0.01
CA LEU A 15 15.50 18.51 -0.41
C LEU A 15 14.65 18.37 -1.69
N LEU A 16 15.04 17.52 -2.63
CA LEU A 16 14.26 17.23 -3.85
C LEU A 16 12.98 16.45 -3.51
N LEU A 17 13.05 15.47 -2.62
CA LEU A 17 11.89 14.74 -2.11
C LEU A 17 10.97 15.66 -1.30
N TYR A 18 11.52 16.49 -0.43
CA TYR A 18 10.77 17.46 0.36
C TYR A 18 10.02 18.45 -0.55
N ASN A 19 10.67 18.97 -1.59
CA ASN A 19 10.02 19.83 -2.59
C ASN A 19 8.95 19.08 -3.40
N SER A 20 9.14 17.79 -3.70
CA SER A 20 8.13 16.98 -4.39
C SER A 20 6.94 16.66 -3.48
N PHE A 21 7.18 16.31 -2.22
CA PHE A 21 6.11 16.07 -1.23
C PHE A 21 5.38 17.35 -0.84
N GLU A 22 6.07 18.47 -0.66
CA GLU A 22 5.45 19.79 -0.46
C GLU A 22 4.57 20.16 -1.66
N SER A 23 5.03 19.88 -2.87
CA SER A 23 4.24 20.12 -4.09
C SER A 23 3.00 19.22 -4.13
N ILE A 24 3.12 17.94 -3.80
CA ILE A 24 1.99 17.00 -3.71
C ILE A 24 1.04 17.42 -2.57
N LEU A 25 1.57 17.85 -1.43
CA LEU A 25 0.80 18.34 -0.29
C LEU A 25 0.02 19.61 -0.64
N LEU A 26 0.67 20.58 -1.28
CA LEU A 26 0.04 21.80 -1.73
C LEU A 26 -1.09 21.50 -2.71
N LEU A 27 -0.87 20.56 -3.63
CA LEU A 27 -1.86 20.11 -4.60
C LEU A 27 -3.05 19.40 -3.94
N TYR A 28 -2.81 18.56 -2.94
CA TYR A 28 -3.87 17.91 -2.18
C TYR A 28 -4.72 18.93 -1.39
N GLN A 29 -4.08 19.86 -0.67
CA GLN A 29 -4.76 20.91 0.09
C GLN A 29 -5.56 21.88 -0.80
N ILE A 30 -5.05 22.19 -1.99
CA ILE A 30 -5.73 23.10 -2.92
C ILE A 30 -6.88 22.36 -3.63
N ASN A 31 -6.75 21.07 -3.89
CA ASN A 31 -7.82 20.26 -4.50
C ASN A 31 -9.03 20.08 -3.55
N THR A 32 -8.81 20.07 -2.23
CA THR A 32 -9.88 20.08 -1.23
C THR A 32 -10.60 21.44 -1.16
N ASN A 33 -9.95 22.54 -1.58
CA ASN A 33 -10.45 23.90 -1.42
C ASN A 33 -10.85 24.63 -2.72
N ARG A 34 -10.43 24.17 -3.92
CA ARG A 34 -10.74 24.81 -5.22
C ARG A 34 -10.84 23.81 -6.38
N ARG A 35 -12.02 23.71 -6.98
CA ARG A 35 -12.35 22.73 -8.04
C ARG A 35 -11.73 22.93 -9.42
N ASN A 36 -11.00 24.00 -9.78
CA ASN A 36 -10.84 24.31 -11.22
C ASN A 36 -9.46 24.67 -11.80
N SER A 37 -8.33 24.61 -11.07
CA SER A 37 -7.05 25.01 -11.71
C SER A 37 -5.80 24.18 -11.37
N ILE A 38 -5.89 23.11 -10.61
CA ILE A 38 -4.74 22.41 -10.07
C ILE A 38 -4.74 20.90 -10.40
N ASN A 39 -5.71 20.40 -11.14
CA ASN A 39 -5.82 19.00 -11.53
C ASN A 39 -4.60 18.48 -12.31
N LYS A 40 -3.94 19.30 -13.11
CA LYS A 40 -2.87 18.82 -14.02
C LYS A 40 -1.69 18.14 -13.31
N ASN A 41 -1.29 18.62 -12.13
CA ASN A 41 -0.15 18.03 -11.43
C ASN A 41 -0.56 16.79 -10.65
N PHE A 42 -1.76 16.77 -10.04
CA PHE A 42 -2.29 15.57 -9.39
C PHE A 42 -2.49 14.46 -10.42
N ASP A 43 -3.11 14.77 -11.55
CA ASP A 43 -3.32 13.84 -12.67
C ASP A 43 -1.99 13.30 -13.21
N TYR A 44 -0.92 14.13 -13.24
CA TYR A 44 0.42 13.66 -13.60
C TYR A 44 0.97 12.67 -12.57
N TYR A 45 1.01 13.04 -11.28
CA TYR A 45 1.62 12.20 -10.24
C TYR A 45 0.90 10.87 -10.03
N PHE A 46 -0.42 10.87 -10.10
CA PHE A 46 -1.25 9.68 -9.90
C PHE A 46 -1.76 9.09 -11.23
N GLY A 47 -1.37 9.65 -12.36
CA GLY A 47 -1.55 9.06 -13.68
C GLY A 47 -0.65 7.84 -13.88
N ARG A 48 -0.99 7.03 -14.86
CA ARG A 48 -0.29 5.77 -15.20
C ARG A 48 0.07 5.75 -16.67
N TYR A 49 0.97 4.88 -17.05
CA TYR A 49 1.27 4.66 -18.46
C TYR A 49 0.09 4.01 -19.18
N ASP A 50 -0.58 3.06 -18.53
CA ASP A 50 -1.79 2.40 -19.03
C ASP A 50 -3.00 2.81 -18.20
N GLU A 51 -3.79 3.75 -18.73
CA GLU A 51 -5.06 4.25 -18.15
C GLU A 51 -6.27 3.40 -18.55
N SER A 52 -6.07 2.27 -19.24
CA SER A 52 -7.17 1.37 -19.56
C SER A 52 -7.84 0.82 -18.30
N ASN A 53 -9.08 0.36 -18.46
CA ASN A 53 -9.87 -0.15 -17.35
C ASN A 53 -9.15 -1.30 -16.62
N ASP A 54 -8.92 -1.15 -15.31
CA ASP A 54 -8.25 -2.13 -14.46
C ASP A 54 -8.99 -3.48 -14.44
N GLU A 55 -10.31 -3.49 -14.51
CA GLU A 55 -11.12 -4.71 -14.57
C GLU A 55 -10.78 -5.56 -15.79
N LEU A 56 -10.42 -4.94 -16.91
CA LEU A 56 -9.95 -5.67 -18.10
C LEU A 56 -8.52 -6.17 -17.95
N PHE A 57 -7.64 -5.36 -17.33
CA PHE A 57 -6.26 -5.75 -17.07
C PHE A 57 -6.15 -6.94 -16.12
N TYR A 58 -7.03 -7.01 -15.12
CA TYR A 58 -7.07 -8.08 -14.12
C TYR A 58 -8.15 -9.13 -14.41
N ALA A 59 -8.79 -9.14 -15.61
CA ALA A 59 -9.82 -10.11 -15.95
C ALA A 59 -9.30 -11.55 -15.98
N GLU A 60 -8.13 -11.78 -16.55
CA GLU A 60 -7.50 -13.09 -16.62
C GLU A 60 -6.82 -13.41 -15.27
N PRO A 61 -7.20 -14.50 -14.60
CA PRO A 61 -6.63 -14.86 -13.31
C PRO A 61 -5.14 -15.22 -13.42
N ARG A 62 -4.36 -14.79 -12.43
CA ARG A 62 -2.93 -15.03 -12.33
C ARG A 62 -2.63 -15.80 -11.05
N PHE A 63 -2.65 -17.13 -11.13
CA PHE A 63 -2.33 -18.00 -9.99
C PHE A 63 -0.80 -18.08 -9.78
N VAL A 64 -0.19 -16.91 -9.53
CA VAL A 64 1.25 -16.77 -9.31
C VAL A 64 1.50 -15.80 -8.16
N VAL A 65 2.58 -16.04 -7.42
CA VAL A 65 3.09 -15.08 -6.45
C VAL A 65 4.00 -14.06 -7.14
N HIS A 66 3.99 -12.84 -6.66
CA HIS A 66 4.71 -11.73 -7.30
C HIS A 66 6.00 -11.34 -6.58
N ILE A 67 6.32 -12.02 -5.48
CA ILE A 67 7.54 -11.86 -4.66
C ILE A 67 8.11 -13.24 -4.36
N ASP A 68 9.39 -13.30 -4.05
CA ASP A 68 10.08 -14.56 -3.75
C ASP A 68 9.71 -15.14 -2.37
N ASP A 69 10.15 -16.39 -2.12
CA ASP A 69 9.85 -17.11 -0.88
C ASP A 69 10.42 -16.39 0.35
N GLY A 70 11.56 -15.70 0.23
CA GLY A 70 12.17 -14.91 1.29
C GLY A 70 11.29 -13.73 1.69
N ALA A 71 10.80 -12.99 0.72
CA ALA A 71 9.86 -11.88 0.95
C ALA A 71 8.52 -12.38 1.48
N ILE A 72 7.99 -13.51 0.97
CA ILE A 72 6.77 -14.15 1.49
C ILE A 72 6.94 -14.54 2.97
N PHE A 73 8.06 -15.14 3.35
CA PHE A 73 8.35 -15.48 4.74
C PHE A 73 8.32 -14.24 5.64
N LEU A 74 8.88 -13.12 5.18
CA LEU A 74 8.86 -11.86 5.93
C LEU A 74 7.44 -11.27 6.03
N VAL A 75 6.62 -11.36 4.98
CA VAL A 75 5.19 -10.95 5.05
C VAL A 75 4.46 -11.75 6.12
N LYS A 76 4.63 -13.09 6.13
CA LYS A 76 4.05 -13.97 7.17
C LYS A 76 4.50 -13.55 8.57
N SER A 77 5.80 -13.31 8.75
CA SER A 77 6.34 -12.87 10.05
C SER A 77 5.75 -11.54 10.51
N LEU A 78 5.58 -10.58 9.60
CA LEU A 78 4.96 -9.29 9.91
C LEU A 78 3.48 -9.42 10.31
N ILE A 79 2.73 -10.26 9.61
CA ILE A 79 1.34 -10.56 9.99
C ILE A 79 1.31 -11.20 11.38
N ASP A 80 2.24 -12.09 11.69
CA ASP A 80 2.32 -12.74 12.99
C ASP A 80 2.66 -11.76 14.13
N ASP A 81 3.61 -10.87 13.89
CA ASP A 81 4.10 -9.91 14.87
C ASP A 81 3.09 -8.76 15.16
N TYR A 82 2.40 -8.27 14.12
CA TYR A 82 1.60 -7.05 14.22
C TYR A 82 0.09 -7.28 14.35
N ILE A 83 -0.43 -8.42 13.89
CA ILE A 83 -1.86 -8.71 13.95
C ILE A 83 -2.12 -9.71 15.08
N LYS A 84 -3.00 -9.34 15.99
CA LYS A 84 -3.38 -10.20 17.12
C LYS A 84 -4.11 -11.46 16.66
N ASP A 85 -4.08 -12.49 17.46
CA ASP A 85 -4.90 -13.68 17.28
C ASP A 85 -6.40 -13.34 17.29
N ASN A 86 -7.19 -14.14 16.57
CA ASN A 86 -8.63 -13.96 16.43
C ASN A 86 -9.04 -12.58 15.89
N ALA A 87 -8.22 -11.96 15.07
CA ALA A 87 -8.53 -10.69 14.42
C ALA A 87 -9.53 -10.85 13.28
N VAL A 88 -10.32 -9.80 13.05
CA VAL A 88 -11.07 -9.57 11.80
C VAL A 88 -10.18 -8.70 10.90
N VAL A 89 -9.80 -9.23 9.74
CA VAL A 89 -8.79 -8.63 8.87
C VAL A 89 -9.38 -8.33 7.49
N LEU A 90 -9.04 -7.17 6.94
CA LEU A 90 -9.26 -6.84 5.54
C LEU A 90 -7.94 -7.00 4.77
N ASP A 91 -7.90 -7.94 3.83
CA ASP A 91 -6.86 -8.04 2.81
C ASP A 91 -7.27 -7.18 1.62
N LEU A 92 -6.73 -5.97 1.54
CA LEU A 92 -7.15 -4.97 0.58
C LEU A 92 -6.27 -5.01 -0.68
N MET A 93 -6.91 -4.97 -1.85
CA MET A 93 -6.32 -5.27 -3.16
C MET A 93 -5.81 -6.71 -3.22
N SER A 94 -6.58 -7.60 -2.61
CA SER A 94 -6.32 -9.03 -2.49
C SER A 94 -6.29 -9.74 -3.83
N SER A 95 -5.59 -10.85 -3.86
CA SER A 95 -5.46 -11.75 -4.99
C SER A 95 -5.42 -13.21 -4.50
N TRP A 96 -4.63 -14.03 -5.17
CA TRP A 96 -4.54 -15.49 -4.98
C TRP A 96 -3.99 -15.93 -3.63
N ARG A 97 -3.22 -15.10 -2.92
CA ARG A 97 -2.60 -15.44 -1.62
C ARG A 97 -2.51 -14.23 -0.71
N THR A 98 -3.00 -14.37 0.51
CA THR A 98 -2.86 -13.38 1.59
C THR A 98 -1.52 -13.54 2.33
N HIS A 99 -0.90 -14.73 2.21
CA HIS A 99 0.29 -15.12 2.95
C HIS A 99 0.07 -15.17 4.48
N TRP A 100 -1.10 -15.65 4.91
CA TRP A 100 -1.40 -15.82 6.34
C TRP A 100 -0.47 -16.85 6.96
N PRO A 101 0.08 -16.60 8.19
CA PRO A 101 0.97 -17.55 8.85
C PRO A 101 0.25 -18.85 9.21
N GLU A 102 0.92 -19.99 8.99
CA GLU A 102 0.38 -21.28 9.41
C GLU A 102 0.21 -21.37 10.93
N GLY A 103 -0.94 -21.83 11.37
CA GLY A 103 -1.27 -21.99 12.79
C GLY A 103 -1.70 -20.71 13.50
N LYS A 104 -1.60 -19.55 12.85
CA LYS A 104 -2.13 -18.29 13.41
C LYS A 104 -3.66 -18.30 13.36
N SER A 105 -4.31 -18.12 14.51
CA SER A 105 -5.77 -18.06 14.57
C SER A 105 -6.29 -16.74 13.99
N LYS A 106 -7.42 -16.84 13.28
CA LYS A 106 -8.16 -15.69 12.75
C LYS A 106 -9.63 -15.82 13.12
N GLN A 107 -10.31 -14.70 13.31
CA GLN A 107 -11.76 -14.71 13.39
C GLN A 107 -12.35 -14.69 11.97
N LYS A 108 -11.84 -13.82 11.11
CA LYS A 108 -12.27 -13.67 9.73
C LYS A 108 -11.25 -12.91 8.89
N ILE A 109 -10.99 -13.35 7.67
CA ILE A 109 -10.25 -12.56 6.67
C ILE A 109 -11.17 -12.31 5.48
N ILE A 110 -11.39 -11.04 5.15
CA ILE A 110 -12.14 -10.60 3.98
C ILE A 110 -11.16 -10.09 2.94
N GLY A 111 -11.19 -10.67 1.74
CA GLY A 111 -10.42 -10.18 0.59
C GLY A 111 -11.25 -9.21 -0.23
N LEU A 112 -10.70 -8.02 -0.52
CA LEU A 112 -11.27 -7.09 -1.48
C LEU A 112 -10.28 -6.87 -2.62
N GLY A 113 -10.67 -7.21 -3.85
CA GLY A 113 -9.81 -7.15 -5.02
C GLY A 113 -10.59 -7.12 -6.33
N LEU A 114 -9.91 -7.35 -7.45
CA LEU A 114 -10.51 -7.24 -8.78
C LEU A 114 -10.82 -8.58 -9.44
N ASN A 115 -10.07 -9.64 -9.13
CA ASN A 115 -10.28 -10.95 -9.72
C ASN A 115 -10.94 -11.91 -8.73
N SER A 116 -12.21 -12.25 -8.97
CA SER A 116 -12.97 -13.13 -8.08
C SER A 116 -12.45 -14.56 -8.07
N GLU A 117 -11.91 -15.06 -9.20
CA GLU A 117 -11.40 -16.42 -9.30
C GLU A 117 -10.12 -16.58 -8.47
N GLU A 118 -9.18 -15.63 -8.56
CA GLU A 118 -7.97 -15.61 -7.73
C GLU A 118 -8.31 -15.60 -6.25
N MET A 119 -9.25 -14.72 -5.84
CA MET A 119 -9.63 -14.60 -4.43
C MET A 119 -10.43 -15.82 -3.93
N THR A 120 -11.24 -16.44 -4.77
CA THR A 120 -11.99 -17.66 -4.40
C THR A 120 -11.03 -18.85 -4.19
N ASP A 121 -9.91 -18.92 -4.93
CA ASP A 121 -8.89 -19.94 -4.77
C ASP A 121 -7.90 -19.63 -3.62
N ASN A 122 -8.04 -18.47 -2.98
CA ASN A 122 -7.19 -18.08 -1.85
C ASN A 122 -7.65 -18.80 -0.57
N PRO A 123 -6.87 -19.75 -0.02
CA PRO A 123 -7.29 -20.56 1.12
C PRO A 123 -7.37 -19.79 2.43
N ASP A 124 -6.81 -18.57 2.47
CA ASP A 124 -6.79 -17.76 3.67
C ASP A 124 -8.06 -16.92 3.82
N LEU A 125 -8.82 -16.68 2.73
CA LEU A 125 -10.00 -15.83 2.74
C LEU A 125 -11.25 -16.57 3.20
N ASP A 126 -12.04 -15.93 4.04
CA ASP A 126 -13.36 -16.42 4.47
C ASP A 126 -14.49 -15.74 3.68
N GLU A 127 -14.23 -14.57 3.10
CA GLU A 127 -15.19 -13.80 2.29
C GLU A 127 -14.46 -13.02 1.20
N VAL A 128 -15.11 -12.84 0.07
CA VAL A 128 -14.57 -12.15 -1.12
C VAL A 128 -15.50 -11.01 -1.52
N VAL A 129 -14.91 -9.82 -1.74
CA VAL A 129 -15.60 -8.64 -2.27
C VAL A 129 -14.88 -8.18 -3.54
N VAL A 130 -15.62 -8.09 -4.65
CA VAL A 130 -15.06 -7.58 -5.90
C VAL A 130 -15.34 -6.09 -6.03
N GLN A 131 -14.29 -5.28 -5.99
CA GLN A 131 -14.41 -3.83 -6.11
C GLN A 131 -13.15 -3.22 -6.71
N ASN A 132 -13.33 -2.27 -7.63
CA ASN A 132 -12.26 -1.45 -8.18
C ASN A 132 -12.09 -0.17 -7.35
N LEU A 133 -11.04 -0.13 -6.52
CA LEU A 133 -10.73 1.03 -5.65
C LEU A 133 -10.31 2.27 -6.44
N ASN A 134 -9.97 2.15 -7.72
CA ASN A 134 -9.67 3.29 -8.57
C ASN A 134 -10.92 3.92 -9.21
N LYS A 135 -12.09 3.25 -9.07
CA LYS A 135 -13.40 3.76 -9.50
C LYS A 135 -14.30 4.13 -8.33
N ASN A 136 -14.31 3.30 -7.30
CA ASN A 136 -15.08 3.52 -6.08
C ASN A 136 -14.18 3.33 -4.86
N TYR A 137 -13.88 4.42 -4.17
CA TYR A 137 -13.00 4.44 -2.99
C TYR A 137 -13.73 3.98 -1.72
N GLU A 138 -15.08 4.12 -1.67
CA GLU A 138 -15.88 3.81 -0.49
C GLU A 138 -15.87 2.30 -0.24
N LEU A 139 -15.37 1.90 0.93
CA LEU A 139 -15.32 0.51 1.33
C LEU A 139 -16.70 0.05 1.82
N PRO A 140 -17.24 -1.10 1.35
CA PRO A 140 -18.58 -1.58 1.68
C PRO A 140 -18.62 -2.25 3.06
N PHE A 141 -18.04 -1.59 4.06
CA PHE A 141 -17.97 -2.09 5.44
C PHE A 141 -18.32 -0.99 6.43
N ASP A 142 -18.82 -1.39 7.58
CA ASP A 142 -19.14 -0.49 8.67
C ASP A 142 -17.89 0.19 9.26
N ASP A 143 -18.09 1.33 9.92
CA ASP A 143 -17.06 2.00 10.70
C ASP A 143 -16.54 1.07 11.79
N GLN A 144 -15.21 1.11 12.02
CA GLN A 144 -14.58 0.37 13.11
C GLN A 144 -14.87 -1.15 13.10
N TYR A 145 -14.89 -1.75 11.94
CA TYR A 145 -15.18 -3.18 11.76
C TYR A 145 -13.92 -4.06 11.89
N PHE A 146 -12.78 -3.62 11.34
CA PHE A 146 -11.56 -4.43 11.23
C PHE A 146 -10.58 -4.18 12.37
N ASP A 147 -9.96 -5.26 12.86
CA ASP A 147 -8.80 -5.19 13.76
C ASP A 147 -7.52 -4.86 13.00
N ALA A 148 -7.42 -5.26 11.73
CA ALA A 148 -6.30 -4.94 10.87
C ALA A 148 -6.74 -4.79 9.40
N VAL A 149 -6.02 -3.93 8.67
CA VAL A 149 -6.07 -3.85 7.21
C VAL A 149 -4.67 -4.09 6.69
N VAL A 150 -4.52 -4.99 5.71
CA VAL A 150 -3.25 -5.29 5.07
C VAL A 150 -3.31 -4.92 3.59
N ILE A 151 -2.22 -4.36 3.06
CA ILE A 151 -1.96 -4.17 1.62
C ILE A 151 -0.62 -4.81 1.32
N THR A 152 -0.62 -5.86 0.49
CA THR A 152 0.60 -6.58 0.13
C THR A 152 0.92 -6.36 -1.34
N VAL A 153 2.07 -5.73 -1.63
CA VAL A 153 2.66 -5.51 -2.97
C VAL A 153 1.72 -4.86 -3.99
N SER A 154 0.78 -4.02 -3.55
CA SER A 154 -0.25 -3.45 -4.43
C SER A 154 -0.53 -1.95 -4.25
N VAL A 155 -0.01 -1.31 -3.20
CA VAL A 155 -0.25 0.12 -2.89
C VAL A 155 0.11 1.07 -4.04
N GLN A 156 1.09 0.71 -4.88
CA GLN A 156 1.58 1.45 -6.03
C GLN A 156 0.57 1.63 -7.17
N TYR A 157 -0.57 0.94 -7.10
CA TYR A 157 -1.61 0.99 -8.15
C TYR A 157 -2.79 1.90 -7.80
N LEU A 158 -2.80 2.49 -6.60
CA LEU A 158 -3.84 3.40 -6.16
C LEU A 158 -3.71 4.77 -6.84
N VAL A 159 -4.69 5.17 -7.64
CA VAL A 159 -4.74 6.49 -8.28
C VAL A 159 -5.21 7.61 -7.34
N ASN A 160 -5.82 7.24 -6.22
CA ASN A 160 -6.17 8.17 -5.15
C ASN A 160 -5.93 7.53 -3.78
N PRO A 161 -4.67 7.37 -3.35
CA PRO A 161 -4.35 6.73 -2.08
C PRO A 161 -4.95 7.48 -0.88
N PHE A 162 -5.11 8.80 -0.96
CA PHE A 162 -5.68 9.58 0.13
C PHE A 162 -7.15 9.23 0.40
N ALA A 163 -7.95 9.03 -0.65
CA ALA A 163 -9.34 8.62 -0.51
C ALA A 163 -9.43 7.21 0.10
N VAL A 164 -8.64 6.27 -0.43
CA VAL A 164 -8.62 4.88 0.05
C VAL A 164 -8.11 4.81 1.49
N PHE A 165 -7.05 5.55 1.85
CA PHE A 165 -6.50 5.53 3.21
C PHE A 165 -7.45 6.16 4.23
N ARG A 166 -8.29 7.14 3.81
CA ARG A 166 -9.36 7.69 4.67
C ARG A 166 -10.41 6.62 4.96
N GLU A 167 -10.79 5.83 3.97
CA GLU A 167 -11.71 4.71 4.15
C GLU A 167 -11.10 3.59 5.02
N ILE A 168 -9.81 3.26 4.82
CA ILE A 168 -9.09 2.35 5.72
C ILE A 168 -9.17 2.85 7.16
N HIS A 169 -8.90 4.14 7.37
CA HIS A 169 -9.01 4.73 8.71
C HIS A 169 -10.43 4.62 9.25
N ARG A 170 -11.48 4.84 8.44
CA ARG A 170 -12.88 4.72 8.85
C ARG A 170 -13.20 3.30 9.32
N VAL A 171 -12.87 2.29 8.52
CA VAL A 171 -13.23 0.89 8.80
C VAL A 171 -12.37 0.22 9.86
N LEU A 172 -11.18 0.74 10.17
CA LEU A 172 -10.35 0.24 11.27
C LEU A 172 -10.96 0.58 12.62
N LYS A 173 -10.91 -0.36 13.55
CA LYS A 173 -11.17 -0.12 14.98
C LYS A 173 -10.11 0.82 15.57
N SER A 174 -10.41 1.48 16.69
CA SER A 174 -9.39 2.16 17.50
C SER A 174 -8.28 1.15 17.88
N GLU A 175 -7.02 1.55 17.82
CA GLU A 175 -5.83 0.70 17.97
C GLU A 175 -5.69 -0.37 16.88
N GLY A 176 -6.54 -0.37 15.85
CA GLY A 176 -6.43 -1.28 14.70
C GLY A 176 -5.18 -1.00 13.87
N VAL A 177 -4.61 -2.04 13.30
CA VAL A 177 -3.33 -2.03 12.57
C VAL A 177 -3.57 -1.75 11.09
N PHE A 178 -2.81 -0.84 10.50
CA PHE A 178 -2.67 -0.69 9.07
C PHE A 178 -1.28 -1.12 8.64
N LEU A 179 -1.17 -2.25 7.92
CA LEU A 179 0.07 -2.87 7.49
C LEU A 179 0.20 -2.78 5.98
N VAL A 180 1.20 -2.07 5.49
CA VAL A 180 1.52 -1.97 4.07
C VAL A 180 2.89 -2.57 3.82
N THR A 181 2.95 -3.59 2.96
CA THR A 181 4.21 -4.17 2.49
C THR A 181 4.33 -4.04 0.98
N PHE A 182 5.54 -3.80 0.50
CA PHE A 182 5.82 -3.74 -0.93
C PHE A 182 7.27 -4.13 -1.24
N SER A 183 7.51 -4.41 -2.50
CA SER A 183 8.80 -4.78 -3.06
C SER A 183 9.18 -3.80 -4.19
N ASN A 184 10.28 -4.07 -4.87
CA ASN A 184 10.61 -3.41 -6.13
C ASN A 184 9.83 -4.01 -7.34
N ARG A 185 9.08 -5.10 -7.13
CA ARG A 185 8.22 -5.71 -8.15
C ARG A 185 6.96 -4.89 -8.39
N MET A 186 6.64 -4.66 -9.65
CA MET A 186 5.42 -3.98 -10.05
C MET A 186 5.06 -4.23 -11.52
N PHE A 187 3.79 -4.07 -11.85
CA PHE A 187 3.35 -3.88 -13.23
C PHE A 187 3.61 -2.41 -13.63
N HIS A 188 4.71 -2.15 -14.32
CA HIS A 188 5.17 -0.79 -14.65
C HIS A 188 4.13 0.05 -15.37
N THR A 189 3.26 -0.58 -16.17
CA THR A 189 2.21 0.12 -16.91
C THR A 189 1.07 0.60 -16.01
N LYS A 190 0.80 -0.10 -14.91
CA LYS A 190 -0.28 0.18 -13.95
C LYS A 190 0.17 0.91 -12.70
N ALA A 191 1.47 0.96 -12.40
CA ALA A 191 1.98 1.77 -11.30
C ALA A 191 1.85 3.25 -11.60
N VAL A 192 1.43 4.04 -10.59
CA VAL A 192 1.30 5.49 -10.71
C VAL A 192 2.66 6.18 -10.90
N ASN A 193 2.67 7.33 -11.59
CA ASN A 193 3.92 8.00 -11.95
C ASN A 193 4.74 8.37 -10.71
N VAL A 194 4.12 8.91 -9.67
CA VAL A 194 4.85 9.26 -8.43
C VAL A 194 5.60 8.08 -7.84
N TRP A 195 5.05 6.86 -7.93
CA TRP A 195 5.74 5.65 -7.47
C TRP A 195 6.95 5.31 -8.31
N LYS A 196 6.84 5.45 -9.63
CA LYS A 196 7.94 5.18 -10.58
C LYS A 196 9.05 6.21 -10.49
N ASP A 197 8.66 7.48 -10.26
CA ASP A 197 9.58 8.62 -10.16
C ASP A 197 10.26 8.70 -8.78
N THR A 198 9.75 7.95 -7.78
CA THR A 198 10.33 7.88 -6.44
C THR A 198 11.36 6.76 -6.37
N GLU A 199 12.56 7.08 -5.86
CA GLU A 199 13.58 6.07 -5.57
C GLU A 199 13.05 4.98 -4.63
N GLU A 200 13.46 3.75 -4.86
CA GLU A 200 12.96 2.55 -4.19
C GLU A 200 12.94 2.69 -2.65
N ALA A 201 14.05 3.10 -2.06
CA ALA A 201 14.15 3.29 -0.60
C ALA A 201 13.24 4.43 -0.07
N SER A 202 12.91 5.40 -0.92
CA SER A 202 12.09 6.56 -0.56
C SER A 202 10.58 6.29 -0.67
N ARG A 203 10.17 5.18 -1.26
CA ARG A 203 8.75 4.79 -1.36
C ARG A 203 8.10 4.54 -0.01
N MET A 204 8.88 4.15 1.01
CA MET A 204 8.38 4.09 2.39
C MET A 204 7.93 5.45 2.90
N GLU A 205 8.73 6.49 2.66
CA GLU A 205 8.38 7.86 3.05
C GLU A 205 7.15 8.37 2.26
N LEU A 206 6.97 7.95 1.00
CA LEU A 206 5.78 8.26 0.21
C LEU A 206 4.52 7.64 0.83
N VAL A 207 4.54 6.36 1.20
CA VAL A 207 3.40 5.69 1.86
C VAL A 207 3.13 6.28 3.25
N LYS A 208 4.18 6.54 4.03
CA LYS A 208 4.08 7.25 5.31
C LYS A 208 3.42 8.62 5.14
N PHE A 209 3.83 9.39 4.13
CA PHE A 209 3.23 10.68 3.80
C PHE A 209 1.72 10.55 3.55
N TYR A 210 1.25 9.53 2.82
CA TYR A 210 -0.19 9.30 2.63
C TYR A 210 -0.93 9.12 3.97
N MET A 211 -0.37 8.35 4.91
CA MET A 211 -0.94 8.16 6.25
C MET A 211 -0.98 9.46 7.05
N GLU A 212 0.12 10.23 7.04
CA GLU A 212 0.24 11.51 7.75
C GLU A 212 -0.79 12.54 7.24
N GLN A 213 -1.05 12.56 5.92
CA GLN A 213 -2.02 13.50 5.33
C GLN A 213 -3.47 13.19 5.70
N ILE A 214 -3.81 11.96 5.99
CA ILE A 214 -5.14 11.60 6.47
C ILE A 214 -5.32 12.02 7.92
N GLY A 215 -4.27 11.96 8.72
CA GLY A 215 -4.33 12.12 10.18
C GLY A 215 -5.00 10.91 10.85
N GLY A 216 -5.03 10.90 12.18
CA GLY A 216 -5.65 9.82 12.95
C GLY A 216 -4.86 8.50 12.95
N PHE A 217 -3.69 8.46 12.33
CA PHE A 217 -2.72 7.37 12.45
C PHE A 217 -1.57 7.78 13.38
N LYS A 218 -1.12 6.86 14.22
CA LYS A 218 -0.01 7.07 15.17
C LYS A 218 1.07 6.01 15.00
N ALA A 219 2.26 6.29 15.55
CA ALA A 219 3.39 5.37 15.56
C ALA A 219 3.70 4.82 14.15
N ILE A 220 3.71 5.70 13.12
CA ILE A 220 4.01 5.28 11.75
C ILE A 220 5.47 4.81 11.69
N TYR A 221 5.65 3.54 11.40
CA TYR A 221 6.94 2.86 11.38
C TYR A 221 7.29 2.41 9.98
N THR A 222 8.53 2.66 9.57
CA THR A 222 9.05 2.27 8.25
C THR A 222 10.29 1.43 8.40
N LYS A 223 10.44 0.34 7.61
CA LYS A 223 11.62 -0.53 7.67
C LYS A 223 11.81 -1.30 6.37
N LEU A 224 13.07 -1.40 5.92
CA LEU A 224 13.50 -2.44 4.99
C LEU A 224 13.78 -3.72 5.81
N MET A 225 13.03 -4.79 5.53
CA MET A 225 13.01 -6.00 6.34
C MET A 225 14.23 -6.89 6.14
N ASN A 226 14.83 -6.87 4.94
CA ASN A 226 15.97 -7.70 4.55
C ASN A 226 17.12 -6.87 3.95
N PRO A 227 17.77 -5.99 4.73
CA PRO A 227 18.83 -5.11 4.23
C PRO A 227 20.06 -5.89 3.70
N ASP A 228 20.33 -7.08 4.25
CA ASP A 228 21.48 -7.92 3.90
C ASP A 228 21.17 -8.95 2.80
N ARG A 229 20.01 -8.82 2.12
CA ARG A 229 19.63 -9.71 1.02
C ARG A 229 20.63 -9.70 -0.13
N SER A 230 20.69 -10.78 -0.90
CA SER A 230 21.37 -10.79 -2.19
C SER A 230 20.69 -9.80 -3.16
N VAL A 231 21.42 -9.31 -4.15
CA VAL A 231 20.89 -8.41 -5.18
C VAL A 231 19.82 -9.04 -6.07
N ILE A 232 19.75 -10.37 -6.09
CA ILE A 232 18.74 -11.12 -6.84
C ILE A 232 17.46 -11.39 -6.03
N ASP A 233 17.52 -11.24 -4.69
CA ASP A 233 16.38 -11.45 -3.81
C ASP A 233 15.49 -10.22 -3.77
N ASP A 234 14.21 -10.43 -3.64
CA ASP A 234 13.25 -9.33 -3.56
C ASP A 234 13.40 -8.56 -2.24
N PRO A 235 13.54 -7.22 -2.28
CA PRO A 235 13.43 -6.42 -1.07
C PRO A 235 12.00 -6.46 -0.53
N LEU A 236 11.87 -6.42 0.80
CA LEU A 236 10.58 -6.20 1.42
C LEU A 236 10.62 -4.94 2.28
N TYR A 237 9.78 -3.98 1.92
CA TYR A 237 9.58 -2.72 2.63
C TYR A 237 8.30 -2.79 3.44
N LEU A 238 8.35 -2.25 4.64
CA LEU A 238 7.23 -2.15 5.58
C LEU A 238 6.90 -0.70 5.86
N VAL A 239 5.61 -0.36 5.84
CA VAL A 239 5.04 0.81 6.51
C VAL A 239 3.87 0.33 7.35
N CYS A 240 3.94 0.54 8.66
CA CYS A 240 2.93 0.11 9.61
C CYS A 240 2.49 1.27 10.49
N SER A 241 1.22 1.32 10.83
CA SER A 241 0.64 2.33 11.72
C SER A 241 -0.57 1.79 12.48
N TYR A 242 -1.01 2.53 13.47
CA TYR A 242 -2.19 2.23 14.27
C TYR A 242 -3.19 3.38 14.18
N LYS A 243 -4.48 3.06 14.12
CA LYS A 243 -5.53 4.08 14.26
C LYS A 243 -5.56 4.62 15.69
N VAL A 244 -5.67 5.95 15.82
CA VAL A 244 -5.87 6.63 17.10
C VAL A 244 -7.29 6.38 17.62
#